data_1194c9032e09190ac1633fcc30d2fb80
#
_entry.id   1194c9032e09190ac1633fcc30d2fb80
#
_cell.length_a   1.000
_cell.length_b   1.000
_cell.length_c   1.000
_cell.angle_alpha   90.00
_cell.angle_beta   90.00
_cell.angle_gamma   90.00
#
_symmetry.space_group_name_H-M   'P 1'
#
loop_
_entity.id
_entity.type
_entity.pdbx_description
1 polymer ?
#
loop_
_entity_poly.entity_id
_entity_poly.type
_entity_poly.pdbx_seq_one_letter_code
_entity_poly.pdbx_strand_id
1 'polypeptide(L)'
;SKGKNFKGYQEFKHLDFSNGTTETFDKFYQTHHGHRLRLLKGEYFYHQLQAKLMFKNRFDWIGDVPLAEGDVVVMSCPFSDTGGVPVDFDSILAECDRLSVPVLLDMAYISISSINELDLSHPCIKIITSSLSKVFPVEHHRIGIRMRREFEDDTLVAYNQTKYINRYSVNLGHHMI
;
A
#
# COMPACT_ATOMS: atom_id res chain seq x y z
N SER A 1 -25.95 4.33 -2.04
CA SER A 1 -24.64 4.89 -1.67
C SER A 1 -23.93 5.32 -2.94
N LYS A 2 -23.42 6.56 -3.03
CA LYS A 2 -22.52 6.94 -4.11
C LYS A 2 -21.29 6.03 -3.99
N GLY A 3 -20.97 5.29 -5.06
CA GLY A 3 -19.77 4.45 -5.10
C GLY A 3 -18.50 5.29 -4.94
N LYS A 4 -17.44 4.67 -4.47
CA LYS A 4 -16.13 5.32 -4.40
C LYS A 4 -15.62 5.56 -5.83
N ASN A 5 -15.13 6.78 -6.10
CA ASN A 5 -14.58 7.19 -7.38
C ASN A 5 -13.08 7.46 -7.23
N PHE A 6 -12.26 6.49 -7.61
CA PHE A 6 -10.80 6.62 -7.54
C PHE A 6 -10.25 6.72 -8.97
N LYS A 7 -9.92 7.96 -9.37
CA LYS A 7 -9.32 8.24 -10.68
C LYS A 7 -8.01 7.46 -10.83
N GLY A 8 -7.80 6.83 -11.98
CA GLY A 8 -6.57 6.05 -12.25
C GLY A 8 -6.57 4.62 -11.67
N TYR A 9 -7.59 4.22 -10.90
CA TYR A 9 -7.66 2.88 -10.31
C TYR A 9 -7.58 1.76 -11.38
N GLN A 10 -8.18 1.95 -12.54
CA GLN A 10 -8.18 1.00 -13.65
C GLN A 10 -6.78 0.73 -14.26
N GLU A 11 -5.78 1.52 -13.90
CA GLU A 11 -4.40 1.32 -14.35
C GLU A 11 -3.67 0.21 -13.58
N PHE A 12 -4.19 -0.18 -12.42
CA PHE A 12 -3.66 -1.26 -11.58
C PHE A 12 -4.20 -2.61 -12.04
N LYS A 13 -3.60 -3.16 -13.10
CA LYS A 13 -4.12 -4.34 -13.81
C LYS A 13 -3.63 -5.68 -13.26
N HIS A 14 -2.57 -5.68 -12.46
CA HIS A 14 -1.96 -6.88 -11.90
C HIS A 14 -2.40 -7.05 -10.46
N LEU A 15 -3.19 -8.09 -10.21
CA LEU A 15 -3.80 -8.35 -8.92
C LEU A 15 -3.30 -9.66 -8.34
N ASP A 16 -2.87 -9.65 -7.08
CA ASP A 16 -2.47 -10.81 -6.30
C ASP A 16 -3.23 -10.86 -4.98
N PHE A 17 -3.62 -12.05 -4.56
CA PHE A 17 -4.08 -12.29 -3.19
C PHE A 17 -2.90 -12.44 -2.24
N SER A 18 -3.02 -11.87 -1.05
CA SER A 18 -2.00 -11.91 0.00
C SER A 18 -2.59 -12.25 1.36
N ASN A 19 -1.75 -12.69 2.30
CA ASN A 19 -2.14 -12.94 3.69
C ASN A 19 -2.30 -11.64 4.48
N GLY A 20 -3.28 -10.83 4.08
CA GLY A 20 -3.46 -9.46 4.55
C GLY A 20 -2.46 -8.51 3.88
N THR A 21 -2.62 -7.20 4.13
CA THR A 21 -1.77 -6.17 3.54
C THR A 21 -0.31 -6.26 3.98
N THR A 22 -0.05 -6.83 5.16
CA THR A 22 1.31 -7.00 5.72
C THR A 22 2.25 -7.75 4.77
N GLU A 23 1.78 -8.82 4.11
CA GLU A 23 2.60 -9.55 3.15
C GLU A 23 2.98 -8.67 1.94
N THR A 24 2.10 -7.81 1.49
CA THR A 24 2.41 -6.81 0.45
C THR A 24 3.47 -5.82 0.92
N PHE A 25 3.36 -5.33 2.16
CA PHE A 25 4.36 -4.43 2.74
C PHE A 25 5.73 -5.09 2.80
N ASP A 26 5.80 -6.33 3.28
CA ASP A 26 7.06 -7.06 3.39
C ASP A 26 7.75 -7.25 2.03
N LYS A 27 6.98 -7.54 0.97
CA LYS A 27 7.52 -7.63 -0.38
C LYS A 27 8.08 -6.30 -0.87
N PHE A 28 7.38 -5.21 -0.66
CA PHE A 28 7.85 -3.87 -1.01
C PHE A 28 9.14 -3.51 -0.26
N TYR A 29 9.19 -3.76 1.04
CA TYR A 29 10.39 -3.50 1.83
C TYR A 29 11.58 -4.37 1.41
N GLN A 30 11.36 -5.65 1.10
CA GLN A 30 12.41 -6.54 0.60
C GLN A 30 12.99 -6.04 -0.72
N THR A 31 12.12 -5.63 -1.66
CA THR A 31 12.54 -5.10 -2.96
C THR A 31 13.35 -3.80 -2.81
N HIS A 32 12.96 -2.96 -1.86
CA HIS A 32 13.54 -1.62 -1.70
C HIS A 32 14.48 -1.48 -0.49
N HIS A 33 14.97 -2.58 0.08
CA HIS A 33 15.79 -2.54 1.31
C HIS A 33 17.07 -1.71 1.21
N GLY A 34 17.59 -1.48 0.00
CA GLY A 34 18.75 -0.64 -0.27
C GLY A 34 18.46 0.87 -0.37
N HIS A 35 17.19 1.24 -0.44
CA HIS A 35 16.74 2.63 -0.58
C HIS A 35 16.56 3.31 0.77
N ARG A 36 16.27 4.60 0.77
CA ARG A 36 15.87 5.34 1.97
C ARG A 36 14.34 5.37 2.07
N LEU A 37 13.81 4.78 3.15
CA LEU A 37 12.37 4.77 3.42
C LEU A 37 11.92 6.14 3.92
N ARG A 38 10.79 6.61 3.42
CA ARG A 38 10.15 7.85 3.81
C ARG A 38 8.72 7.58 4.26
N LEU A 39 8.37 8.09 5.44
CA LEU A 39 7.03 7.98 6.05
C LEU A 39 6.57 9.35 6.53
N LEU A 40 5.26 9.56 6.60
CA LEU A 40 4.66 10.67 7.34
C LEU A 40 4.69 10.41 8.85
N LYS A 41 4.87 11.46 9.65
CA LYS A 41 4.70 11.35 11.12
C LYS A 41 3.25 10.98 11.43
N GLY A 42 3.05 9.98 12.28
CA GLY A 42 1.73 9.41 12.57
C GLY A 42 1.35 8.21 11.69
N GLU A 43 2.27 7.74 10.84
CA GLU A 43 2.04 6.57 9.99
C GLU A 43 1.82 5.29 10.81
N TYR A 44 1.18 4.28 10.20
CA TYR A 44 0.86 3.01 10.83
C TYR A 44 2.07 2.38 11.52
N PHE A 45 1.86 1.91 12.75
CA PHE A 45 2.93 1.39 13.62
C PHE A 45 3.82 0.34 12.94
N TYR A 46 3.25 -0.53 12.11
CA TYR A 46 4.03 -1.55 11.40
C TYR A 46 5.08 -0.92 10.48
N HIS A 47 4.73 0.15 9.75
CA HIS A 47 5.66 0.86 8.89
C HIS A 47 6.78 1.53 9.68
N GLN A 48 6.45 2.14 10.83
CA GLN A 48 7.44 2.73 11.74
C GLN A 48 8.38 1.65 12.33
N LEU A 49 7.86 0.45 12.62
CA LEU A 49 8.67 -0.67 13.10
C LEU A 49 9.66 -1.12 12.02
N GLN A 50 9.24 -1.26 10.77
CA GLN A 50 10.11 -1.62 9.66
C GLN A 50 11.17 -0.56 9.39
N ALA A 51 10.85 0.73 9.54
CA ALA A 51 11.82 1.81 9.47
C ALA A 51 12.97 1.59 10.47
N LYS A 52 12.67 1.18 11.69
CA LYS A 52 13.66 0.91 12.74
C LYS A 52 14.44 -0.39 12.51
N LEU A 53 13.78 -1.46 12.08
CA LEU A 53 14.37 -2.79 12.01
C LEU A 53 15.12 -3.04 10.69
N MET A 54 14.49 -2.71 9.56
CA MET A 54 15.01 -3.02 8.24
C MET A 54 15.80 -1.86 7.63
N PHE A 55 15.30 -0.64 7.74
CA PHE A 55 15.92 0.53 7.10
C PHE A 55 16.95 1.24 7.99
N LYS A 56 16.82 1.18 9.31
CA LYS A 56 17.79 1.72 10.27
C LYS A 56 18.21 3.17 9.94
N ASN A 57 19.44 3.37 9.50
CA ASN A 57 19.99 4.68 9.14
C ASN A 57 19.54 5.20 7.75
N ARG A 58 18.75 4.43 7.02
CA ARG A 58 18.17 4.82 5.73
C ARG A 58 16.68 5.11 5.88
N PHE A 59 16.37 5.99 6.81
CA PHE A 59 14.99 6.41 7.10
C PHE A 59 14.97 7.89 7.49
N ASP A 60 14.03 8.64 6.91
CA ASP A 60 13.71 10.01 7.35
C ASP A 60 12.20 10.25 7.23
N TRP A 61 11.68 11.12 8.08
CA TRP A 61 10.30 11.58 7.96
C TRP A 61 10.11 12.51 6.77
N ILE A 62 8.99 12.36 6.06
CA ILE A 62 8.54 13.35 5.09
C ILE A 62 8.23 14.65 5.86
N GLY A 63 8.76 15.76 5.36
CA GLY A 63 8.67 17.07 6.00
C GLY A 63 9.89 17.47 6.83
N ASP A 64 10.66 16.50 7.36
CA ASP A 64 11.91 16.84 8.07
C ASP A 64 13.10 17.01 7.10
N VAL A 65 13.13 16.20 6.05
CA VAL A 65 14.14 16.23 5.00
C VAL A 65 13.43 16.18 3.64
N PRO A 66 13.84 16.96 2.63
CA PRO A 66 13.28 16.87 1.29
C PRO A 66 13.35 15.46 0.70
N LEU A 67 12.38 15.09 -0.14
CA LEU A 67 12.44 13.87 -0.95
C LEU A 67 13.60 13.97 -1.95
N ALA A 68 14.20 12.85 -2.29
CA ALA A 68 15.30 12.77 -3.26
C ALA A 68 15.20 11.49 -4.11
N GLU A 69 15.88 11.49 -5.24
CA GLU A 69 16.06 10.26 -6.03
C GLU A 69 16.66 9.15 -5.16
N GLY A 70 16.17 7.92 -5.32
CA GLY A 70 16.59 6.79 -4.49
C GLY A 70 15.84 6.67 -3.16
N ASP A 71 14.87 7.55 -2.88
CA ASP A 71 13.89 7.33 -1.80
C ASP A 71 12.83 6.33 -2.22
N VAL A 72 12.14 5.76 -1.24
CA VAL A 72 10.87 5.04 -1.41
C VAL A 72 9.87 5.52 -0.36
N VAL A 73 8.62 5.63 -0.75
CA VAL A 73 7.55 6.13 0.13
C VAL A 73 6.56 5.02 0.42
N VAL A 74 6.18 4.89 1.70
CA VAL A 74 4.97 4.16 2.09
C VAL A 74 4.04 5.15 2.78
N MET A 75 2.79 5.16 2.38
CA MET A 75 1.79 6.08 2.89
C MET A 75 0.43 5.39 3.03
N SER A 76 -0.20 5.51 4.20
CA SER A 76 -1.56 5.02 4.39
C SER A 76 -2.60 6.05 3.94
N CYS A 77 -3.63 5.59 3.22
CA CYS A 77 -4.78 6.39 2.87
C CYS A 77 -6.05 5.51 2.90
N PRO A 78 -6.90 5.61 3.91
CA PRO A 78 -6.95 6.65 4.96
C PRO A 78 -5.69 6.69 5.83
N PHE A 79 -5.28 7.90 6.21
CA PHE A 79 -4.09 8.09 7.03
C PHE A 79 -4.28 7.51 8.42
N SER A 80 -3.30 6.79 8.90
CA SER A 80 -3.39 5.99 10.13
C SER A 80 -3.74 6.82 11.37
N ASP A 81 -3.23 8.05 11.47
CA ASP A 81 -3.45 8.93 12.61
C ASP A 81 -4.83 9.61 12.59
N THR A 82 -5.31 10.01 11.40
CA THR A 82 -6.51 10.86 11.28
C THR A 82 -7.72 10.17 10.67
N GLY A 83 -7.51 9.06 9.95
CA GLY A 83 -8.58 8.37 9.20
C GLY A 83 -9.03 9.08 7.92
N GLY A 84 -8.43 10.23 7.60
CA GLY A 84 -8.70 11.03 6.39
C GLY A 84 -7.65 10.85 5.31
N VAL A 85 -7.70 11.71 4.29
CA VAL A 85 -6.61 11.82 3.31
C VAL A 85 -5.40 12.45 4.02
N PRO A 86 -4.18 11.93 3.82
CA PRO A 86 -2.98 12.55 4.40
C PRO A 86 -2.86 14.03 4.02
N VAL A 87 -2.35 14.84 4.92
CA VAL A 87 -2.00 16.24 4.62
C VAL A 87 -0.96 16.26 3.50
N ASP A 88 -1.12 17.18 2.55
CA ASP A 88 -0.24 17.35 1.38
C ASP A 88 -0.15 16.11 0.45
N PHE A 89 -1.17 15.22 0.47
CA PHE A 89 -1.21 13.98 -0.31
C PHE A 89 -0.81 14.18 -1.77
N ASP A 90 -1.52 15.08 -2.48
CA ASP A 90 -1.29 15.31 -3.91
C ASP A 90 0.08 15.96 -4.18
N SER A 91 0.54 16.88 -3.31
CA SER A 91 1.85 17.52 -3.46
C SER A 91 3.01 16.56 -3.20
N ILE A 92 2.87 15.64 -2.24
CA ILE A 92 3.85 14.58 -2.00
C ILE A 92 3.92 13.64 -3.21
N LEU A 93 2.78 13.23 -3.76
CA LEU A 93 2.75 12.36 -4.95
C LEU A 93 3.33 13.05 -6.17
N ALA A 94 3.03 14.34 -6.40
CA ALA A 94 3.61 15.11 -7.49
C ALA A 94 5.14 15.22 -7.37
N GLU A 95 5.66 15.37 -6.16
CA GLU A 95 7.10 15.38 -5.92
C GLU A 95 7.72 13.98 -6.13
N CYS A 96 7.04 12.92 -5.69
CA CYS A 96 7.44 11.53 -5.98
C CYS A 96 7.47 11.25 -7.50
N ASP A 97 6.49 11.76 -8.24
CA ASP A 97 6.48 11.64 -9.72
C ASP A 97 7.69 12.35 -10.34
N ARG A 98 7.96 13.58 -9.91
CA ARG A 98 9.11 14.38 -10.42
C ARG A 98 10.46 13.70 -10.17
N LEU A 99 10.61 13.02 -9.04
CA LEU A 99 11.84 12.37 -8.60
C LEU A 99 11.89 10.87 -8.95
N SER A 100 10.86 10.33 -9.59
CA SER A 100 10.71 8.89 -9.86
C SER A 100 10.80 8.03 -8.59
N VAL A 101 10.29 8.54 -7.47
CA VAL A 101 10.27 7.86 -6.17
C VAL A 101 9.07 6.91 -6.13
N PRO A 102 9.27 5.58 -6.00
CA PRO A 102 8.15 4.65 -5.95
C PRO A 102 7.36 4.76 -4.64
N VAL A 103 6.05 4.69 -4.76
CA VAL A 103 5.10 4.78 -3.65
C VAL A 103 4.31 3.49 -3.52
N LEU A 104 4.26 2.94 -2.30
CA LEU A 104 3.25 1.97 -1.89
C LEU A 104 2.15 2.71 -1.12
N LEU A 105 0.91 2.58 -1.57
CA LEU A 105 -0.27 3.15 -0.92
C LEU A 105 -0.99 2.06 -0.12
N ASP A 106 -0.97 2.19 1.21
CA ASP A 106 -1.72 1.31 2.10
C ASP A 106 -3.17 1.78 2.22
N MET A 107 -4.06 1.07 1.55
CA MET A 107 -5.49 1.35 1.56
C MET A 107 -6.29 0.32 2.39
N ALA A 108 -5.68 -0.26 3.44
CA ALA A 108 -6.33 -1.29 4.25
C ALA A 108 -7.68 -0.87 4.84
N TYR A 109 -7.85 0.40 5.15
CA TYR A 109 -9.07 0.97 5.74
C TYR A 109 -10.00 1.67 4.75
N ILE A 110 -9.68 1.68 3.46
CA ILE A 110 -10.41 2.48 2.47
C ILE A 110 -11.89 2.11 2.39
N SER A 111 -12.23 0.85 2.54
CA SER A 111 -13.59 0.33 2.40
C SER A 111 -14.54 0.82 3.50
N ILE A 112 -14.01 1.13 4.69
CA ILE A 112 -14.80 1.65 5.84
C ILE A 112 -14.63 3.15 6.06
N SER A 113 -13.82 3.82 5.23
CA SER A 113 -13.58 5.27 5.32
C SER A 113 -14.69 6.08 4.64
N SER A 114 -14.78 7.35 5.01
CA SER A 114 -15.61 8.35 4.34
C SER A 114 -14.98 8.92 3.07
N ILE A 115 -13.75 8.53 2.72
CA ILE A 115 -13.07 8.97 1.49
C ILE A 115 -13.79 8.36 0.30
N ASN A 116 -14.33 9.20 -0.58
CA ASN A 116 -15.07 8.78 -1.76
C ASN A 116 -14.37 9.13 -3.08
N GLU A 117 -13.40 10.02 -3.03
CA GLU A 117 -12.66 10.49 -4.20
C GLU A 117 -11.16 10.52 -3.87
N LEU A 118 -10.34 9.99 -4.77
CA LEU A 118 -8.87 10.06 -4.73
C LEU A 118 -8.34 10.09 -6.17
N ASP A 119 -7.25 10.80 -6.39
CA ASP A 119 -6.48 10.70 -7.62
C ASP A 119 -5.34 9.68 -7.42
N LEU A 120 -5.51 8.51 -8.03
CA LEU A 120 -4.52 7.44 -8.05
C LEU A 120 -3.76 7.37 -9.38
N SER A 121 -3.95 8.37 -10.27
CA SER A 121 -3.32 8.37 -11.59
C SER A 121 -1.83 8.73 -11.57
N HIS A 122 -1.28 9.12 -10.43
CA HIS A 122 0.15 9.41 -10.24
C HIS A 122 1.03 8.21 -10.60
N PRO A 123 1.94 8.31 -11.57
CA PRO A 123 2.80 7.20 -12.00
C PRO A 123 3.72 6.65 -10.91
N CYS A 124 4.04 7.46 -9.90
CA CYS A 124 4.85 7.02 -8.75
C CYS A 124 4.15 5.97 -7.89
N ILE A 125 2.80 5.93 -7.86
CA ILE A 125 2.07 4.88 -7.12
C ILE A 125 2.24 3.56 -7.85
N LYS A 126 3.17 2.73 -7.38
CA LYS A 126 3.48 1.43 -7.99
C LYS A 126 2.58 0.33 -7.47
N ILE A 127 2.24 0.39 -6.19
CA ILE A 127 1.45 -0.63 -5.49
C ILE A 127 0.35 0.02 -4.67
N ILE A 128 -0.84 -0.53 -4.79
CA ILE A 128 -1.94 -0.30 -3.85
C ILE A 128 -2.24 -1.63 -3.16
N THR A 129 -2.50 -1.59 -1.86
CA THR A 129 -2.95 -2.77 -1.14
C THR A 129 -4.18 -2.49 -0.29
N SER A 130 -5.08 -3.45 -0.22
CA SER A 130 -6.33 -3.35 0.55
C SER A 130 -6.62 -4.66 1.29
N SER A 131 -7.53 -4.62 2.25
CA SER A 131 -7.87 -5.79 3.07
C SER A 131 -9.38 -5.85 3.35
N LEU A 132 -9.93 -7.05 3.38
CA LEU A 132 -11.29 -7.31 3.84
C LEU A 132 -11.39 -7.41 5.37
N SER A 133 -10.25 -7.57 6.07
CA SER A 133 -10.22 -7.75 7.53
C SER A 133 -10.74 -6.56 8.34
N LYS A 134 -10.95 -5.41 7.69
CA LYS A 134 -11.46 -4.19 8.36
C LYS A 134 -12.96 -3.98 8.14
N VAL A 135 -13.56 -4.67 7.19
CA VAL A 135 -14.99 -4.57 6.84
C VAL A 135 -15.79 -5.69 7.48
N PHE A 136 -15.21 -6.86 7.50
CA PHE A 136 -15.82 -8.08 7.98
C PHE A 136 -15.08 -8.61 9.22
N PRO A 137 -15.72 -9.36 10.13
CA PRO A 137 -15.08 -9.96 11.30
C PRO A 137 -14.19 -11.15 10.89
N VAL A 138 -13.25 -10.93 9.99
CA VAL A 138 -12.38 -11.94 9.37
C VAL A 138 -10.89 -11.62 9.52
N GLU A 139 -10.53 -10.82 10.50
CA GLU A 139 -9.15 -10.37 10.74
C GLU A 139 -8.16 -11.53 10.91
N HIS A 140 -8.61 -12.65 11.43
CA HIS A 140 -7.79 -13.86 11.61
C HIS A 140 -7.62 -14.68 10.33
N HIS A 141 -8.46 -14.45 9.32
CA HIS A 141 -8.36 -15.16 8.03
C HIS A 141 -7.34 -14.54 7.07
N ARG A 142 -6.85 -13.34 7.38
CA ARG A 142 -5.77 -12.68 6.65
C ARG A 142 -6.03 -12.60 5.13
N ILE A 143 -7.01 -11.80 4.75
CA ILE A 143 -7.39 -11.62 3.34
C ILE A 143 -6.95 -10.23 2.89
N GLY A 144 -5.94 -10.18 2.04
CA GLY A 144 -5.43 -8.96 1.43
C GLY A 144 -5.37 -9.07 -0.09
N ILE A 145 -5.30 -7.92 -0.74
CA ILE A 145 -5.16 -7.78 -2.17
C ILE A 145 -4.02 -6.79 -2.43
N ARG A 146 -3.09 -7.19 -3.29
CA ARG A 146 -2.08 -6.32 -3.88
C ARG A 146 -2.47 -5.99 -5.32
N MET A 147 -2.46 -4.73 -5.69
CA MET A 147 -2.72 -4.26 -7.05
C MET A 147 -1.53 -3.46 -7.53
N ARG A 148 -1.07 -3.70 -8.78
CA ARG A 148 0.12 -3.09 -9.38
C ARG A 148 -0.17 -2.58 -10.79
N ARG A 149 0.53 -1.51 -11.18
CA ARG A 149 0.48 -0.98 -12.55
C ARG A 149 1.24 -1.86 -13.51
N GLU A 150 2.44 -2.29 -13.10
CA GLU A 150 3.37 -3.06 -13.91
C GLU A 150 3.49 -4.47 -13.35
N PHE A 151 3.72 -5.42 -14.23
CA PHE A 151 4.02 -6.78 -13.83
C PHE A 151 5.48 -6.86 -13.38
N GLU A 152 5.68 -7.32 -12.17
CA GLU A 152 6.98 -7.68 -11.62
C GLU A 152 6.86 -9.07 -11.02
N ASP A 153 7.74 -9.97 -11.41
CA ASP A 153 7.73 -11.34 -10.90
C ASP A 153 8.34 -11.39 -9.49
N ASP A 154 7.63 -12.01 -8.58
CA ASP A 154 8.10 -12.24 -7.22
C ASP A 154 7.43 -13.49 -6.61
N THR A 155 7.81 -13.83 -5.38
CA THR A 155 7.25 -15.02 -4.71
C THR A 155 5.74 -14.95 -4.50
N LEU A 156 5.15 -13.77 -4.34
CA LEU A 156 3.70 -13.63 -4.21
C LEU A 156 2.98 -13.92 -5.52
N VAL A 157 3.55 -13.48 -6.65
CA VAL A 157 3.07 -13.84 -7.99
C VAL A 157 3.14 -15.35 -8.19
N ALA A 158 4.29 -15.96 -7.88
CA ALA A 158 4.47 -17.41 -8.00
C ALA A 158 3.45 -18.19 -7.16
N TYR A 159 3.17 -17.74 -5.92
CA TYR A 159 2.14 -18.36 -5.08
C TYR A 159 0.73 -18.24 -5.67
N ASN A 160 0.38 -17.09 -6.26
CA ASN A 160 -0.91 -16.91 -6.92
C ASN A 160 -1.04 -17.77 -8.17
N GLN A 161 -0.02 -17.82 -9.04
CA GLN A 161 0.00 -18.62 -10.26
C GLN A 161 -0.08 -20.13 -9.98
N THR A 162 0.65 -20.61 -8.98
CA THR A 162 0.65 -22.03 -8.59
C THR A 162 -0.50 -22.39 -7.65
N LYS A 163 -1.37 -21.43 -7.29
CA LYS A 163 -2.45 -21.60 -6.32
C LYS A 163 -1.96 -22.02 -4.92
N TYR A 164 -0.70 -21.73 -4.60
CA TYR A 164 -0.09 -21.94 -3.28
C TYR A 164 -0.36 -20.76 -2.34
N ILE A 165 -1.61 -20.30 -2.32
CA ILE A 165 -2.15 -19.22 -1.50
C ILE A 165 -3.10 -19.79 -0.46
N ASN A 166 -3.45 -19.01 0.55
CA ASN A 166 -4.48 -19.39 1.51
C ASN A 166 -5.86 -19.42 0.83
N ARG A 167 -6.15 -20.51 0.12
CA ARG A 167 -7.37 -20.69 -0.67
C ARG A 167 -8.64 -20.61 0.17
N TYR A 168 -8.57 -21.02 1.44
CA TYR A 168 -9.70 -20.90 2.36
C TYR A 168 -10.05 -19.42 2.58
N SER A 169 -9.07 -18.60 2.94
CA SER A 169 -9.27 -17.16 3.12
C SER A 169 -9.73 -16.47 1.83
N VAL A 170 -9.14 -16.81 0.69
CA VAL A 170 -9.54 -16.24 -0.61
C VAL A 170 -10.99 -16.60 -0.95
N ASN A 171 -11.41 -17.86 -0.78
CA ASN A 171 -12.77 -18.29 -1.02
C ASN A 171 -13.75 -17.61 -0.05
N LEU A 172 -13.40 -17.50 1.22
CA LEU A 172 -14.20 -16.77 2.20
C LEU A 172 -14.39 -15.31 1.78
N GLY A 173 -13.32 -14.63 1.38
CA GLY A 173 -13.38 -13.26 0.88
C GLY A 173 -14.27 -13.11 -0.35
N HIS A 174 -14.22 -14.05 -1.27
CA HIS A 174 -15.07 -14.06 -2.48
C HIS A 174 -16.57 -14.19 -2.14
N HIS A 175 -16.92 -14.91 -1.09
CA HIS A 175 -18.31 -15.05 -0.66
C HIS A 175 -18.82 -13.83 0.13
N MET A 176 -17.95 -12.92 0.54
CA MET A 176 -18.30 -11.72 1.32
C MET A 176 -18.49 -10.46 0.48
N ILE A 177 -18.09 -10.48 -0.80
CA ILE A 177 -18.21 -9.39 -1.76
C ILE A 177 -19.39 -9.63 -2.68
#